data_f2cdd522e39af90879232dd646bccfa7
#
_entry.id   f2cdd522e39af90879232dd646bccfa7
#
_cell.length_a   1.000
_cell.length_b   1.000
_cell.length_c   1.000
_cell.angle_alpha   90.00
_cell.angle_beta   90.00
_cell.angle_gamma   90.00
#
_symmetry.space_group_name_H-M   'P 1'
#
loop_
_entity.id
_entity.type
_entity.pdbx_description
1 polymer ?
#
loop_
_entity_poly.entity_id
_entity_poly.type
_entity_poly.pdbx_seq_one_letter_code
_entity_poly.pdbx_strand_id
1 'polypeptide(L)'
;MEANLITSLQEIRDFRASRGRRYPLWLILLLVVMGTISGCRSYYALEDFGARHYGAVSEQLGLTVTRLPSDTTFRRILQKLDFQALAQEFGQWASQTIDIQPQEWIAIDGKSIKGTVTEHGTAYQNFVALVSLYSSRQGVVLASQQFQSKKSVELKVVQTMLAALNLTGVVFTLNALHCQKNYGVNH
;
A
#
# COMPACT_ATOMS: atom_id res chain seq x y z
N MET A 1 18.31 -1.87 14.69
CA MET A 1 17.48 -3.07 14.38
C MET A 1 17.02 -2.90 12.94
N GLU A 2 17.43 -3.78 12.06
CA GLU A 2 16.93 -3.70 10.68
C GLU A 2 15.42 -3.92 10.66
N ALA A 3 14.71 -3.02 10.01
CA ALA A 3 13.27 -3.10 9.88
C ALA A 3 12.91 -4.36 9.05
N ASN A 4 12.32 -5.34 9.70
CA ASN A 4 11.91 -6.57 9.05
C ASN A 4 10.45 -6.43 8.58
N LEU A 5 10.22 -6.56 7.27
CA LEU A 5 8.88 -6.51 6.67
C LEU A 5 7.89 -7.45 7.36
N ILE A 6 8.32 -8.64 7.76
CA ILE A 6 7.47 -9.61 8.44
C ILE A 6 6.96 -9.06 9.77
N THR A 7 7.83 -8.42 10.56
CA THR A 7 7.45 -7.78 11.82
C THR A 7 6.40 -6.69 11.58
N SER A 8 6.60 -5.84 10.59
CA SER A 8 5.61 -4.80 10.24
C SER A 8 4.27 -5.40 9.79
N LEU A 9 4.29 -6.50 9.03
CA LEU A 9 3.05 -7.18 8.64
C LEU A 9 2.35 -7.87 9.84
N GLN A 10 3.06 -8.23 10.89
CA GLN A 10 2.50 -8.81 12.13
C GLN A 10 1.76 -7.78 12.98
N GLU A 11 2.10 -6.49 12.88
CA GLU A 11 1.40 -5.40 13.58
C GLU A 11 -0.01 -5.15 13.01
N ILE A 12 -0.28 -5.61 11.80
CA ILE A 12 -1.60 -5.45 11.17
C ILE A 12 -2.63 -6.31 11.91
N ARG A 13 -3.62 -5.66 12.50
CA ARG A 13 -4.68 -6.32 13.25
C ARG A 13 -5.44 -7.34 12.40
N ASP A 14 -5.49 -8.59 12.87
CA ASP A 14 -6.27 -9.64 12.22
C ASP A 14 -7.77 -9.47 12.53
N PHE A 15 -8.51 -8.97 11.54
CA PHE A 15 -9.95 -8.73 11.61
C PHE A 15 -10.82 -10.01 11.51
N ARG A 16 -10.20 -11.16 11.23
CA ARG A 16 -10.91 -12.42 11.03
C ARG A 16 -11.34 -13.03 12.35
N ALA A 17 -12.50 -13.70 12.38
CA ALA A 17 -12.89 -14.57 13.49
C ALA A 17 -11.92 -15.77 13.61
N SER A 18 -11.79 -16.34 14.80
CA SER A 18 -10.86 -17.45 15.10
C SER A 18 -10.98 -18.63 14.13
N ARG A 19 -12.20 -18.98 13.71
CA ARG A 19 -12.45 -20.04 12.70
C ARG A 19 -11.86 -19.72 11.32
N GLY A 20 -11.61 -18.44 10.99
CA GLY A 20 -11.06 -17.99 9.72
C GLY A 20 -9.54 -17.81 9.72
N ARG A 21 -8.86 -18.10 10.84
CA ARG A 21 -7.42 -17.86 11.05
C ARG A 21 -6.56 -19.10 10.82
N ARG A 22 -6.92 -19.96 9.88
CA ARG A 22 -6.10 -21.15 9.55
C ARG A 22 -4.66 -20.79 9.22
N TYR A 23 -4.48 -19.62 8.58
CA TYR A 23 -3.17 -19.04 8.26
C TYR A 23 -3.01 -17.73 9.01
N PRO A 24 -1.83 -17.40 9.57
CA PRO A 24 -1.55 -16.06 10.09
C PRO A 24 -1.82 -15.00 9.00
N LEU A 25 -2.38 -13.85 9.38
CA LEU A 25 -2.67 -12.78 8.42
C LEU A 25 -1.39 -12.29 7.74
N TRP A 26 -0.35 -12.07 8.51
CA TRP A 26 0.94 -11.60 8.01
C TRP A 26 1.53 -12.53 6.92
N LEU A 27 1.34 -13.85 7.03
CA LEU A 27 1.81 -14.81 6.03
C LEU A 27 1.05 -14.66 4.71
N ILE A 28 -0.27 -14.47 4.77
CA ILE A 28 -1.08 -14.19 3.57
C ILE A 28 -0.62 -12.89 2.91
N LEU A 29 -0.40 -11.83 3.71
CA LEU A 29 0.06 -10.55 3.21
C LEU A 29 1.48 -10.65 2.61
N LEU A 30 2.37 -11.40 3.24
CA LEU A 30 3.71 -11.67 2.69
C LEU A 30 3.63 -12.34 1.32
N LEU A 31 2.79 -13.40 1.17
CA LEU A 31 2.58 -14.07 -0.11
C LEU A 31 1.98 -13.12 -1.16
N VAL A 32 1.08 -12.21 -0.76
CA VAL A 32 0.52 -11.19 -1.66
C VAL A 32 1.61 -10.23 -2.12
N VAL A 33 2.45 -9.72 -1.22
CA VAL A 33 3.57 -8.82 -1.55
C VAL A 33 4.54 -9.52 -2.50
N MET A 34 5.02 -10.71 -2.15
CA MET A 34 5.96 -11.48 -2.98
C MET A 34 5.36 -11.81 -4.36
N GLY A 35 4.12 -12.29 -4.40
CA GLY A 35 3.44 -12.61 -5.65
C GLY A 35 3.22 -11.36 -6.52
N THR A 36 2.85 -10.23 -5.93
CA THR A 36 2.67 -8.97 -6.67
C THR A 36 3.97 -8.48 -7.28
N ILE A 37 5.06 -8.50 -6.53
CA ILE A 37 6.41 -8.17 -7.03
C ILE A 37 6.83 -9.13 -8.15
N SER A 38 6.43 -10.42 -8.06
CA SER A 38 6.66 -11.43 -9.10
C SER A 38 5.68 -11.34 -10.29
N GLY A 39 4.84 -10.31 -10.35
CA GLY A 39 3.94 -10.03 -11.48
C GLY A 39 2.57 -10.71 -11.40
N CYS A 40 2.17 -11.29 -10.26
CA CYS A 40 0.83 -11.83 -10.08
C CYS A 40 -0.22 -10.71 -10.08
N ARG A 41 -1.25 -10.84 -10.94
CA ARG A 41 -2.30 -9.83 -11.11
C ARG A 41 -3.72 -10.35 -10.84
N SER A 42 -3.84 -11.55 -10.28
CA SER A 42 -5.12 -12.14 -9.92
C SER A 42 -4.99 -13.04 -8.70
N TYR A 43 -6.11 -13.32 -8.03
CA TYR A 43 -6.14 -14.20 -6.87
C TYR A 43 -5.72 -15.63 -7.25
N TYR A 44 -6.08 -16.08 -8.45
CA TYR A 44 -5.65 -17.36 -8.98
C TYR A 44 -4.12 -17.41 -9.19
N ALA A 45 -3.53 -16.34 -9.73
CA ALA A 45 -2.08 -16.25 -9.86
C ALA A 45 -1.35 -16.25 -8.51
N LEU A 46 -1.97 -15.67 -7.46
CA LEU A 46 -1.44 -15.72 -6.09
C LEU A 46 -1.50 -17.13 -5.49
N GLU A 47 -2.58 -17.90 -5.75
CA GLU A 47 -2.68 -19.30 -5.36
C GLU A 47 -1.59 -20.13 -6.01
N ASP A 48 -1.40 -19.98 -7.31
CA ASP A 48 -0.39 -20.67 -8.10
C ASP A 48 1.05 -20.29 -7.69
N PHE A 49 1.28 -19.01 -7.38
CA PHE A 49 2.53 -18.53 -6.77
C PHE A 49 2.78 -19.19 -5.43
N GLY A 50 1.77 -19.21 -4.56
CA GLY A 50 1.82 -19.88 -3.26
C GLY A 50 2.15 -21.38 -3.43
N ALA A 51 1.51 -22.07 -4.36
CA ALA A 51 1.75 -23.49 -4.61
C ALA A 51 3.22 -23.78 -4.98
N ARG A 52 3.84 -22.89 -5.73
CA ARG A 52 5.26 -23.05 -6.15
C ARG A 52 6.27 -22.69 -5.09
N HIS A 53 5.98 -21.68 -4.25
CA HIS A 53 7.00 -21.09 -3.36
C HIS A 53 6.76 -21.36 -1.88
N TYR A 54 5.58 -21.86 -1.51
CA TYR A 54 5.18 -22.03 -0.11
C TYR A 54 6.11 -22.96 0.67
N GLY A 55 6.57 -24.05 0.05
CA GLY A 55 7.50 -25.00 0.68
C GLY A 55 8.77 -24.30 1.17
N ALA A 56 9.43 -23.58 0.28
CA ALA A 56 10.65 -22.83 0.60
C ALA A 56 10.40 -21.71 1.64
N VAL A 57 9.28 -20.98 1.52
CA VAL A 57 8.91 -19.93 2.47
C VAL A 57 8.62 -20.51 3.85
N SER A 58 7.90 -21.64 3.91
CA SER A 58 7.57 -22.29 5.18
C SER A 58 8.82 -22.85 5.88
N GLU A 59 9.72 -23.44 5.13
CA GLU A 59 10.99 -23.94 5.65
C GLU A 59 11.85 -22.81 6.24
N GLN A 60 12.02 -21.73 5.49
CA GLN A 60 12.79 -20.56 5.96
C GLN A 60 12.19 -19.89 7.20
N LEU A 61 10.86 -19.89 7.32
CA LEU A 61 10.14 -19.26 8.42
C LEU A 61 9.81 -20.22 9.58
N GLY A 62 10.21 -21.48 9.47
CA GLY A 62 9.92 -22.50 10.49
C GLY A 62 8.42 -22.76 10.67
N LEU A 63 7.60 -22.64 9.61
CA LEU A 63 6.16 -22.76 9.70
C LEU A 63 5.70 -24.20 9.41
N THR A 64 4.89 -24.74 10.30
CA THR A 64 4.25 -26.05 10.13
C THR A 64 2.82 -25.88 9.61
N VAL A 65 2.64 -25.42 8.39
CA VAL A 65 1.31 -25.26 7.79
C VAL A 65 1.11 -26.32 6.70
N THR A 66 0.08 -27.12 6.88
CA THR A 66 -0.15 -28.33 6.06
C THR A 66 -0.98 -28.06 4.79
N ARG A 67 -1.51 -26.88 4.59
CA ARG A 67 -2.36 -26.54 3.44
C ARG A 67 -2.10 -25.12 2.97
N LEU A 68 -2.18 -24.92 1.66
CA LEU A 68 -2.00 -23.61 0.99
C LEU A 68 -3.28 -22.76 1.02
N PRO A 69 -3.16 -21.42 1.05
CA PRO A 69 -4.30 -20.54 0.85
C PRO A 69 -4.77 -20.63 -0.61
N SER A 70 -6.08 -20.80 -0.82
CA SER A 70 -6.71 -20.79 -2.14
C SER A 70 -6.97 -19.36 -2.63
N ASP A 71 -7.30 -19.20 -3.91
CA ASP A 71 -7.74 -17.95 -4.54
C ASP A 71 -8.87 -17.27 -3.77
N THR A 72 -9.85 -18.05 -3.33
CA THR A 72 -10.97 -17.59 -2.50
C THR A 72 -10.52 -17.10 -1.12
N THR A 73 -9.45 -17.64 -0.56
CA THR A 73 -8.86 -17.16 0.70
C THR A 73 -8.23 -15.78 0.48
N PHE A 74 -7.40 -15.62 -0.54
CA PHE A 74 -6.82 -14.32 -0.89
C PHE A 74 -7.90 -13.29 -1.16
N ARG A 75 -8.91 -13.62 -1.98
CA ARG A 75 -10.03 -12.73 -2.30
C ARG A 75 -10.77 -12.26 -1.04
N ARG A 76 -11.16 -13.17 -0.16
CA ARG A 76 -11.92 -12.83 1.06
C ARG A 76 -11.13 -11.96 2.02
N ILE A 77 -9.83 -12.18 2.12
CA ILE A 77 -8.95 -11.39 2.99
C ILE A 77 -8.76 -10.00 2.39
N LEU A 78 -8.35 -9.90 1.13
CA LEU A 78 -8.06 -8.62 0.50
C LEU A 78 -9.30 -7.72 0.33
N GLN A 79 -10.50 -8.30 0.19
CA GLN A 79 -11.74 -7.52 0.15
C GLN A 79 -12.11 -6.87 1.49
N LYS A 80 -11.60 -7.38 2.62
CA LYS A 80 -11.92 -6.90 3.97
C LYS A 80 -10.73 -6.24 4.66
N LEU A 81 -9.57 -6.30 4.04
CA LEU A 81 -8.35 -5.72 4.58
C LEU A 81 -8.50 -4.20 4.67
N ASP A 82 -8.10 -3.65 5.81
CA ASP A 82 -7.90 -2.21 5.93
C ASP A 82 -6.65 -1.81 5.15
N PHE A 83 -6.88 -1.25 3.97
CA PHE A 83 -5.80 -0.81 3.10
C PHE A 83 -4.99 0.33 3.72
N GLN A 84 -5.61 1.20 4.52
CA GLN A 84 -4.90 2.31 5.18
C GLN A 84 -3.93 1.78 6.23
N ALA A 85 -4.36 0.82 7.05
CA ALA A 85 -3.48 0.16 8.01
C ALA A 85 -2.30 -0.54 7.31
N LEU A 86 -2.55 -1.28 6.21
CA LEU A 86 -1.49 -1.90 5.43
C LEU A 86 -0.52 -0.85 4.86
N ALA A 87 -1.04 0.23 4.26
CA ALA A 87 -0.22 1.27 3.67
C ALA A 87 0.62 2.01 4.72
N GLN A 88 0.08 2.21 5.92
CA GLN A 88 0.78 2.82 7.05
C GLN A 88 1.95 1.95 7.52
N GLU A 89 1.70 0.67 7.81
CA GLU A 89 2.74 -0.26 8.25
C GLU A 89 3.84 -0.47 7.20
N PHE A 90 3.42 -0.60 5.94
CA PHE A 90 4.38 -0.71 4.84
C PHE A 90 5.20 0.58 4.65
N GLY A 91 4.56 1.74 4.79
CA GLY A 91 5.23 3.05 4.72
C GLY A 91 6.22 3.24 5.88
N GLN A 92 5.87 2.84 7.10
CA GLN A 92 6.78 2.88 8.25
C GLN A 92 8.00 1.97 8.05
N TRP A 93 7.77 0.75 7.57
CA TRP A 93 8.87 -0.16 7.22
C TRP A 93 9.77 0.43 6.14
N ALA A 94 9.19 0.94 5.06
CA ALA A 94 9.94 1.54 3.96
C ALA A 94 10.75 2.76 4.43
N SER A 95 10.17 3.65 5.24
CA SER A 95 10.83 4.86 5.74
C SER A 95 12.06 4.57 6.61
N GLN A 96 12.10 3.44 7.31
CA GLN A 96 13.26 3.01 8.09
C GLN A 96 14.41 2.50 7.20
N THR A 97 14.11 2.11 5.98
CA THR A 97 15.08 1.57 5.01
C THR A 97 15.55 2.64 4.01
N ILE A 98 14.82 3.76 3.94
CA ILE A 98 15.03 4.82 2.95
C ILE A 98 15.71 6.01 3.61
N ASP A 99 16.90 6.37 3.11
CA ASP A 99 17.63 7.55 3.53
C ASP A 99 17.34 8.70 2.55
N ILE A 100 16.41 9.60 2.93
CA ILE A 100 16.02 10.76 2.13
C ILE A 100 17.07 11.85 2.30
N GLN A 101 17.72 12.22 1.21
CA GLN A 101 18.78 13.21 1.21
C GLN A 101 18.24 14.64 0.98
N PRO A 102 18.94 15.67 1.49
CA PRO A 102 18.63 17.06 1.15
C PRO A 102 18.58 17.27 -0.38
N GLN A 103 17.63 18.09 -0.84
CA GLN A 103 17.37 18.39 -2.26
C GLN A 103 16.90 17.19 -3.09
N GLU A 104 16.49 16.07 -2.47
CA GLU A 104 15.92 14.95 -3.19
C GLU A 104 14.57 15.32 -3.82
N TRP A 105 14.35 14.82 -5.04
CA TRP A 105 13.12 15.07 -5.78
C TRP A 105 12.08 13.99 -5.45
N ILE A 106 10.95 14.44 -4.92
CA ILE A 106 9.82 13.59 -4.56
C ILE A 106 8.64 13.94 -5.47
N ALA A 107 8.28 13.00 -6.32
CA ALA A 107 7.13 13.15 -7.21
C ALA A 107 5.84 12.77 -6.48
N ILE A 108 4.81 13.61 -6.65
CA ILE A 108 3.47 13.36 -6.13
C ILE A 108 2.55 13.11 -7.32
N ASP A 109 1.94 11.93 -7.36
CA ASP A 109 1.03 11.53 -8.42
C ASP A 109 -0.29 11.03 -7.85
N GLY A 110 -1.38 11.47 -8.45
CA GLY A 110 -2.74 11.07 -8.14
C GLY A 110 -3.32 10.19 -9.24
N LYS A 111 -3.80 9.00 -8.90
CA LYS A 111 -4.37 8.05 -9.85
C LYS A 111 -5.77 7.63 -9.47
N SER A 112 -6.73 7.83 -10.38
CA SER A 112 -8.08 7.31 -10.25
C SER A 112 -8.13 5.82 -10.59
N ILE A 113 -8.75 5.03 -9.74
CA ILE A 113 -8.92 3.59 -9.96
C ILE A 113 -10.25 3.37 -10.68
N LYS A 114 -10.22 3.35 -12.02
CA LYS A 114 -11.41 3.28 -12.88
C LYS A 114 -12.37 2.13 -12.55
N GLY A 115 -11.87 0.99 -12.12
CA GLY A 115 -12.69 -0.17 -11.74
C GLY A 115 -13.54 0.02 -10.48
N THR A 116 -13.38 1.14 -9.76
CA THR A 116 -14.13 1.47 -8.53
C THR A 116 -15.21 2.52 -8.74
N VAL A 117 -15.43 2.96 -9.97
CA VAL A 117 -16.45 3.97 -10.27
C VAL A 117 -17.83 3.43 -9.93
N THR A 118 -18.56 4.20 -9.13
CA THR A 118 -19.98 4.00 -8.82
C THR A 118 -20.80 5.17 -9.38
N GLU A 119 -22.11 4.98 -9.56
CA GLU A 119 -23.02 5.98 -10.13
C GLU A 119 -22.62 6.37 -11.57
N HIS A 120 -22.34 5.34 -12.38
CA HIS A 120 -22.06 5.51 -13.80
C HIS A 120 -23.17 6.31 -14.52
N GLY A 121 -22.77 7.26 -15.34
CA GLY A 121 -23.70 8.08 -16.13
C GLY A 121 -24.23 9.33 -15.42
N THR A 122 -23.81 9.63 -14.20
CA THR A 122 -24.13 10.87 -13.51
C THR A 122 -22.99 11.88 -13.58
N ALA A 123 -23.29 13.18 -13.45
CA ALA A 123 -22.28 14.23 -13.36
C ALA A 123 -21.38 14.12 -12.09
N TYR A 124 -21.78 13.30 -11.13
CA TYR A 124 -21.12 13.14 -9.82
C TYR A 124 -20.68 11.70 -9.59
N GLN A 125 -19.88 11.16 -10.49
CA GLN A 125 -19.29 9.84 -10.32
C GLN A 125 -18.42 9.79 -9.06
N ASN A 126 -18.61 8.74 -8.23
CA ASN A 126 -17.73 8.45 -7.11
C ASN A 126 -16.74 7.35 -7.51
N PHE A 127 -15.49 7.56 -7.22
CA PHE A 127 -14.42 6.59 -7.46
C PHE A 127 -13.35 6.67 -6.37
N VAL A 128 -12.62 5.60 -6.23
CA VAL A 128 -11.44 5.57 -5.38
C VAL A 128 -10.26 6.14 -6.16
N ALA A 129 -9.56 7.07 -5.54
CA ALA A 129 -8.29 7.60 -6.03
C ALA A 129 -7.18 7.26 -5.04
N LEU A 130 -5.96 7.16 -5.56
CA LEU A 130 -4.74 6.91 -4.81
C LEU A 130 -3.79 8.07 -5.07
N VAL A 131 -3.27 8.70 -4.02
CA VAL A 131 -2.14 9.61 -4.09
C VAL A 131 -0.91 8.88 -3.61
N SER A 132 0.19 8.99 -4.34
CA SER A 132 1.48 8.38 -4.00
C SER A 132 2.58 9.43 -4.01
N LEU A 133 3.49 9.34 -3.05
CA LEU A 133 4.73 10.08 -3.00
C LEU A 133 5.88 9.14 -3.38
N TYR A 134 6.64 9.50 -4.40
CA TYR A 134 7.66 8.66 -5.00
C TYR A 134 9.02 9.35 -4.97
N SER A 135 10.02 8.70 -4.37
CA SER A 135 11.42 9.15 -4.46
C SER A 135 11.99 8.80 -5.83
N SER A 136 12.32 9.82 -6.61
CA SER A 136 12.92 9.62 -7.93
C SER A 136 14.33 9.04 -7.87
N ARG A 137 15.07 9.35 -6.79
CA ARG A 137 16.43 8.87 -6.58
C ARG A 137 16.47 7.39 -6.21
N GLN A 138 15.58 7.00 -5.29
CA GLN A 138 15.60 5.64 -4.74
C GLN A 138 14.69 4.68 -5.51
N GLY A 139 13.81 5.20 -6.36
CA GLY A 139 12.90 4.37 -7.15
C GLY A 139 11.78 3.72 -6.32
N VAL A 140 11.38 4.33 -5.18
CA VAL A 140 10.42 3.74 -4.25
C VAL A 140 9.29 4.70 -3.89
N VAL A 141 8.14 4.14 -3.55
CA VAL A 141 7.00 4.89 -3.01
C VAL A 141 7.20 5.08 -1.51
N LEU A 142 7.29 6.33 -1.07
CA LEU A 142 7.46 6.71 0.34
C LEU A 142 6.16 6.61 1.13
N ALA A 143 5.06 6.99 0.51
CA ALA A 143 3.73 6.94 1.11
C ALA A 143 2.66 6.85 0.03
N SER A 144 1.54 6.22 0.38
CA SER A 144 0.35 6.16 -0.46
C SER A 144 -0.89 6.36 0.38
N GLN A 145 -1.83 7.16 -0.10
CA GLN A 145 -3.12 7.36 0.56
C GLN A 145 -4.27 7.22 -0.42
N GLN A 146 -5.24 6.40 -0.06
CA GLN A 146 -6.47 6.22 -0.80
C GLN A 146 -7.54 7.18 -0.28
N PHE A 147 -8.37 7.71 -1.18
CA PHE A 147 -9.53 8.51 -0.83
C PHE A 147 -10.68 8.33 -1.83
N GLN A 148 -11.88 8.68 -1.42
CA GLN A 148 -13.06 8.70 -2.29
C GLN A 148 -13.26 10.10 -2.87
N SER A 149 -13.43 10.21 -4.18
CA SER A 149 -13.53 11.50 -4.90
C SER A 149 -14.67 12.40 -4.38
N LYS A 150 -15.77 11.83 -3.92
CA LYS A 150 -16.86 12.60 -3.28
C LYS A 150 -16.59 13.08 -1.86
N LYS A 151 -15.70 12.42 -1.12
CA LYS A 151 -15.44 12.71 0.29
C LYS A 151 -14.26 13.64 0.50
N SER A 152 -13.33 13.69 -0.41
CA SER A 152 -12.14 14.49 -0.26
C SER A 152 -11.61 14.96 -1.62
N VAL A 153 -10.98 16.12 -1.61
CA VAL A 153 -10.28 16.68 -2.76
C VAL A 153 -8.82 16.22 -2.69
N GLU A 154 -8.25 15.80 -3.81
CA GLU A 154 -6.87 15.33 -3.93
C GLU A 154 -5.87 16.30 -3.27
N LEU A 155 -6.04 17.60 -3.46
CA LEU A 155 -5.24 18.64 -2.85
C LEU A 155 -5.14 18.53 -1.32
N LYS A 156 -6.29 18.30 -0.65
CA LYS A 156 -6.33 18.16 0.81
C LYS A 156 -5.62 16.89 1.28
N VAL A 157 -5.73 15.80 0.52
CA VAL A 157 -5.03 14.53 0.80
C VAL A 157 -3.53 14.73 0.69
N VAL A 158 -3.05 15.38 -0.38
CA VAL A 158 -1.63 15.72 -0.57
C VAL A 158 -1.11 16.56 0.60
N GLN A 159 -1.81 17.62 0.98
CA GLN A 159 -1.41 18.47 2.13
C GLN A 159 -1.28 17.67 3.42
N THR A 160 -2.26 16.80 3.69
CA THR A 160 -2.22 15.92 4.89
C THR A 160 -1.04 14.96 4.86
N MET A 161 -0.75 14.36 3.70
CA MET A 161 0.39 13.45 3.54
C MET A 161 1.72 14.17 3.73
N LEU A 162 1.88 15.36 3.15
CA LEU A 162 3.10 16.17 3.30
C LEU A 162 3.33 16.55 4.76
N ALA A 163 2.29 16.99 5.47
CA ALA A 163 2.37 17.34 6.88
C ALA A 163 2.75 16.12 7.76
N ALA A 164 2.22 14.94 7.44
CA ALA A 164 2.49 13.71 8.20
C ALA A 164 3.92 13.20 8.02
N LEU A 165 4.52 13.39 6.84
CA LEU A 165 5.86 12.91 6.54
C LEU A 165 6.97 13.82 7.10
N ASN A 166 6.65 15.07 7.43
CA ASN A 166 7.59 16.06 7.99
C ASN A 166 8.94 16.10 7.25
N LEU A 167 8.91 16.00 5.93
CA LEU A 167 10.12 16.02 5.09
C LEU A 167 10.61 17.44 4.94
N THR A 168 11.86 17.71 5.30
CA THR A 168 12.49 19.02 5.17
C THR A 168 13.62 18.98 4.15
N GLY A 169 13.83 20.08 3.44
CA GLY A 169 14.93 20.21 2.49
C GLY A 169 14.79 19.39 1.21
N VAL A 170 13.61 18.88 0.88
CA VAL A 170 13.31 18.13 -0.34
C VAL A 170 12.58 18.98 -1.37
N VAL A 171 12.62 18.57 -2.64
CA VAL A 171 11.91 19.24 -3.75
C VAL A 171 10.70 18.38 -4.13
N PHE A 172 9.49 18.94 -3.99
CA PHE A 172 8.28 18.26 -4.43
C PHE A 172 7.94 18.64 -5.88
N THR A 173 7.65 17.63 -6.70
CA THR A 173 7.07 17.81 -8.03
C THR A 173 5.62 17.35 -8.01
N LEU A 174 4.73 18.20 -8.49
CA LEU A 174 3.30 17.96 -8.55
C LEU A 174 2.78 18.21 -9.97
N ASN A 175 1.68 17.58 -10.32
CA ASN A 175 0.96 17.88 -11.54
C ASN A 175 0.45 19.35 -11.51
N ALA A 176 0.31 19.98 -12.67
CA ALA A 176 -0.12 21.37 -12.83
C ALA A 176 -1.46 21.69 -12.13
N LEU A 177 -2.35 20.73 -11.96
CA LEU A 177 -3.60 20.87 -11.20
C LEU A 177 -3.37 21.22 -9.71
N HIS A 178 -2.20 20.95 -9.18
CA HIS A 178 -1.82 21.22 -7.80
C HIS A 178 -1.03 22.52 -7.61
N CYS A 179 -0.66 23.21 -8.70
CA CYS A 179 0.07 24.47 -8.66
C CYS A 179 -0.81 25.66 -8.25
N GLN A 180 -1.63 25.51 -7.22
CA GLN A 180 -2.37 26.62 -6.62
C GLN A 180 -1.59 27.20 -5.42
N LYS A 181 -1.72 28.53 -5.22
CA LYS A 181 -0.97 29.34 -4.22
C LYS A 181 -1.03 28.87 -2.74
N ASN A 182 -1.73 27.79 -2.44
CA ASN A 182 -1.99 27.31 -1.08
C ASN A 182 -1.00 26.25 -0.55
N TYR A 183 0.05 25.92 -1.30
CA TYR A 183 1.18 25.18 -0.74
C TYR A 183 2.15 26.16 -0.08
N GLY A 184 1.67 26.89 0.92
CA GLY A 184 2.52 27.68 1.79
C GLY A 184 3.40 26.73 2.59
N VAL A 185 4.62 26.53 2.12
CA VAL A 185 5.67 25.92 2.89
C VAL A 185 5.97 26.90 4.02
N ASN A 186 5.61 26.55 5.24
CA ASN A 186 6.14 27.22 6.40
C ASN A 186 7.63 26.91 6.45
N HIS A 187 8.44 27.93 6.24
CA HIS A 187 9.89 27.92 6.40
C HIS A 187 10.28 27.74 7.86
#